data_e459564f3413c430daf1344896c63e6b
#
_entry.id   e459564f3413c430daf1344896c63e6b
#
_cell.length_a   1.000
_cell.length_b   1.000
_cell.length_c   1.000
_cell.angle_alpha   90.00
_cell.angle_beta   90.00
_cell.angle_gamma   90.00
#
_symmetry.space_group_name_H-M   'P 1'
#
loop_
_entity.id
_entity.type
_entity.pdbx_description
1 polymer ?
#
loop_
_entity_poly.entity_id
_entity_poly.type
_entity_poly.pdbx_seq_one_letter_code
_entity_poly.pdbx_strand_id
1 'polypeptide(L)'
;MPMSRFMLQFKARFKSLFRKHWCLLIICSLCIILGITLYDTSNQAVNWEPEPADSSGLRVGFSQIETDNPWRTAQINSFREALIPNGMDFIYHEPEDYSVQWQLEDIRSLIREGVDYLVIVPADLSALTPVLQD
;
A
#
# COMPACT_ATOMS: atom_id res chain seq x y z
N MET A 1 -59.96 22.63 46.14
CA MET A 1 -58.86 23.07 45.29
C MET A 1 -57.92 21.94 45.01
N PRO A 2 -57.82 21.38 43.78
CA PRO A 2 -56.97 20.26 43.48
C PRO A 2 -55.91 20.63 42.44
N MET A 3 -55.29 21.81 42.54
CA MET A 3 -54.24 22.23 41.61
C MET A 3 -52.84 21.67 41.90
N SER A 4 -52.60 21.22 43.13
CA SER A 4 -51.29 20.69 43.55
C SER A 4 -50.98 19.28 43.07
N ARG A 5 -52.00 18.42 42.93
CA ARG A 5 -51.81 17.03 42.47
C ARG A 5 -51.54 16.92 40.97
N PHE A 6 -52.16 17.80 40.18
CA PHE A 6 -51.93 17.84 38.74
C PHE A 6 -50.50 18.27 38.38
N MET A 7 -49.97 19.27 39.08
CA MET A 7 -48.61 19.73 38.90
C MET A 7 -47.55 18.68 39.30
N LEU A 8 -47.80 17.89 40.35
CA LEU A 8 -46.91 16.83 40.78
C LEU A 8 -46.90 15.66 39.78
N GLN A 9 -48.04 15.29 39.24
CA GLN A 9 -48.10 14.22 38.20
C GLN A 9 -47.49 14.69 36.89
N PHE A 10 -47.63 15.96 36.52
CA PHE A 10 -46.99 16.50 35.32
C PHE A 10 -45.47 16.52 35.43
N LYS A 11 -44.93 16.93 36.58
CA LYS A 11 -43.49 16.89 36.87
C LYS A 11 -42.89 15.47 36.85
N ALA A 12 -43.65 14.49 37.38
CA ALA A 12 -43.21 13.10 37.41
C ALA A 12 -43.19 12.48 36.01
N ARG A 13 -44.20 12.72 35.18
CA ARG A 13 -44.30 12.27 33.80
C ARG A 13 -43.24 12.95 32.93
N PHE A 14 -43.00 14.24 33.09
CA PHE A 14 -41.97 14.98 32.38
C PHE A 14 -40.56 14.47 32.72
N LYS A 15 -40.28 14.22 33.99
CA LYS A 15 -38.99 13.61 34.40
C LYS A 15 -38.77 12.23 33.83
N SER A 16 -39.80 11.39 33.68
CA SER A 16 -39.66 10.06 33.16
C SER A 16 -39.48 10.05 31.64
N LEU A 17 -40.18 10.95 30.91
CA LEU A 17 -39.97 11.14 29.47
C LEU A 17 -38.58 11.73 29.19
N PHE A 18 -38.14 12.70 29.96
CA PHE A 18 -36.83 13.34 29.81
C PHE A 18 -35.68 12.34 30.06
N ARG A 19 -35.83 11.45 31.05
CA ARG A 19 -34.84 10.41 31.34
C ARG A 19 -34.76 9.37 30.21
N LYS A 20 -35.89 9.01 29.58
CA LYS A 20 -35.90 8.07 28.45
C LYS A 20 -35.26 8.66 27.20
N HIS A 21 -35.50 9.91 26.90
CA HIS A 21 -34.91 10.59 25.77
C HIS A 21 -33.43 10.94 25.99
N TRP A 22 -33.01 11.21 27.20
CA TRP A 22 -31.60 11.46 27.52
C TRP A 22 -30.76 10.22 27.37
N CYS A 23 -31.25 9.07 27.76
CA CYS A 23 -30.56 7.80 27.49
C CYS A 23 -30.40 7.56 25.98
N LEU A 24 -31.43 7.84 25.18
CA LEU A 24 -31.35 7.72 23.72
C LEU A 24 -30.34 8.71 23.13
N LEU A 25 -30.33 9.96 23.58
CA LEU A 25 -29.36 10.97 23.12
C LEU A 25 -27.93 10.61 23.47
N ILE A 26 -27.71 10.08 24.67
CA ILE A 26 -26.35 9.57 25.06
C ILE A 26 -25.93 8.41 24.23
N ILE A 27 -26.82 7.45 23.97
CA ILE A 27 -26.51 6.29 23.10
C ILE A 27 -26.23 6.76 21.67
N CYS A 28 -27.03 7.66 21.11
CA CYS A 28 -26.78 8.21 19.78
C CYS A 28 -25.45 8.97 19.71
N SER A 29 -25.11 9.78 20.73
CA SER A 29 -23.83 10.50 20.74
C SER A 29 -22.64 9.54 20.86
N LEU A 30 -22.75 8.47 21.65
CA LEU A 30 -21.71 7.42 21.73
C LEU A 30 -21.57 6.65 20.43
N CYS A 31 -22.67 6.34 19.74
CA CYS A 31 -22.62 5.70 18.42
C CYS A 31 -21.97 6.61 17.36
N ILE A 32 -22.25 7.91 17.39
CA ILE A 32 -21.62 8.88 16.48
C ILE A 32 -20.12 8.98 16.76
N ILE A 33 -19.72 9.11 18.02
CA ILE A 33 -18.29 9.15 18.40
C ILE A 33 -17.59 7.86 18.00
N LEU A 34 -18.19 6.70 18.28
CA LEU A 34 -17.65 5.41 17.88
C LEU A 34 -17.55 5.28 16.35
N GLY A 35 -18.56 5.75 15.62
CA GLY A 35 -18.56 5.79 14.16
C GLY A 35 -17.46 6.68 13.60
N ILE A 36 -17.23 7.84 14.19
CA ILE A 36 -16.15 8.77 13.78
C ILE A 36 -14.78 8.12 14.08
N THR A 37 -14.59 7.52 15.25
CA THR A 37 -13.30 6.86 15.58
C THR A 37 -13.02 5.66 14.70
N LEU A 38 -14.01 4.84 14.36
CA LEU A 38 -13.87 3.72 13.44
C LEU A 38 -13.62 4.18 12.00
N TYR A 39 -14.27 5.28 11.58
CA TYR A 39 -14.04 5.88 10.27
C TYR A 39 -12.61 6.44 10.14
N ASP A 40 -12.13 7.12 11.17
CA ASP A 40 -10.76 7.69 11.22
C ASP A 40 -9.69 6.58 11.21
N THR A 41 -9.93 5.48 11.94
CA THR A 41 -9.03 4.31 11.93
C THR A 41 -9.05 3.56 10.60
N SER A 42 -10.18 3.50 9.91
CA SER A 42 -10.28 2.85 8.60
C SER A 42 -9.74 3.71 7.46
N ASN A 43 -9.75 5.04 7.62
CA ASN A 43 -9.17 6.00 6.66
C ASN A 43 -7.70 6.37 6.95
N GLN A 44 -7.11 5.87 8.02
CA GLN A 44 -5.67 5.71 8.07
C GLN A 44 -5.29 4.53 7.15
N ALA A 45 -5.63 4.63 5.86
CA ALA A 45 -4.77 4.06 4.84
C ALA A 45 -3.37 4.51 5.24
N VAL A 46 -2.52 3.55 5.53
CA VAL A 46 -1.11 3.79 5.78
C VAL A 46 -0.66 4.68 4.65
N ASN A 47 -0.57 5.98 4.93
CA ASN A 47 0.06 6.92 4.01
C ASN A 47 1.53 6.54 4.09
N TRP A 48 1.88 5.51 3.32
CA TRP A 48 3.26 5.16 3.05
C TRP A 48 3.79 6.23 2.11
N GLU A 49 4.05 7.42 2.64
CA GLU A 49 5.01 8.32 2.02
C GLU A 49 6.37 7.75 2.39
N PRO A 50 7.07 7.11 1.44
CA PRO A 50 8.47 6.79 1.68
C PRO A 50 9.14 8.13 2.01
N GLU A 51 9.79 8.22 3.18
CA GLU A 51 10.73 9.31 3.39
C GLU A 51 11.63 9.37 2.16
N PRO A 52 11.88 10.55 1.60
CA PRO A 52 12.76 10.69 0.47
C PRO A 52 14.17 10.27 0.94
N ALA A 53 14.41 8.97 0.92
CA ALA A 53 15.76 8.46 0.99
C ALA A 53 16.48 9.03 -0.22
N ASP A 54 17.65 9.59 0.00
CA ASP A 54 18.51 10.00 -1.12
C ASP A 54 18.83 8.74 -1.92
N SER A 55 18.05 8.51 -2.95
CA SER A 55 18.20 7.36 -3.85
C SER A 55 19.11 7.67 -5.03
N SER A 56 19.71 8.87 -5.03
CA SER A 56 20.62 9.30 -6.08
C SER A 56 21.87 8.42 -6.12
N GLY A 57 22.17 7.93 -7.31
CA GLY A 57 23.31 7.06 -7.54
C GLY A 57 23.07 5.56 -7.24
N LEU A 58 21.90 5.16 -6.77
CA LEU A 58 21.54 3.75 -6.66
C LEU A 58 21.42 3.12 -8.04
N ARG A 59 21.93 1.89 -8.16
CA ARG A 59 21.95 1.12 -9.40
C ARG A 59 20.91 0.01 -9.33
N VAL A 60 19.92 0.06 -10.21
CA VAL A 60 18.84 -0.93 -10.28
C VAL A 60 18.97 -1.76 -11.54
N GLY A 61 19.29 -3.04 -11.38
CA GLY A 61 19.30 -4.02 -12.43
C GLY A 61 17.92 -4.62 -12.65
N PHE A 62 17.54 -4.82 -13.91
CA PHE A 62 16.27 -5.43 -14.27
C PHE A 62 16.50 -6.57 -15.26
N SER A 63 16.09 -7.79 -14.89
CA SER A 63 16.24 -8.99 -15.70
C SER A 63 14.90 -9.57 -16.11
N GLN A 64 14.68 -9.67 -17.42
CA GLN A 64 13.46 -10.20 -18.05
C GLN A 64 13.81 -10.73 -19.43
N ILE A 65 13.27 -11.89 -19.82
CA ILE A 65 13.59 -12.51 -21.12
C ILE A 65 12.56 -12.25 -22.22
N GLU A 66 11.32 -11.90 -21.90
CA GLU A 66 10.27 -11.63 -22.89
C GLU A 66 10.20 -10.14 -23.21
N THR A 67 10.41 -9.77 -24.48
CA THR A 67 10.37 -8.37 -24.95
C THR A 67 9.36 -8.12 -26.06
N ASP A 68 8.90 -9.15 -26.73
CA ASP A 68 7.94 -9.08 -27.84
C ASP A 68 6.48 -8.85 -27.37
N ASN A 69 6.24 -8.90 -26.07
CA ASN A 69 4.95 -8.60 -25.47
C ASN A 69 4.85 -7.11 -25.10
N PRO A 70 3.87 -6.35 -25.65
CA PRO A 70 3.70 -4.92 -25.38
C PRO A 70 3.60 -4.58 -23.90
N TRP A 71 3.04 -5.49 -23.08
CA TRP A 71 2.96 -5.30 -21.64
C TRP A 71 4.35 -5.31 -20.97
N ARG A 72 5.24 -6.19 -21.43
CA ARG A 72 6.61 -6.27 -20.93
C ARG A 72 7.44 -5.05 -21.31
N THR A 73 7.28 -4.57 -22.53
CA THR A 73 7.90 -3.32 -22.98
C THR A 73 7.39 -2.12 -22.15
N ALA A 74 6.10 -2.05 -21.88
CA ALA A 74 5.53 -1.01 -21.01
C ALA A 74 6.09 -1.08 -19.57
N GLN A 75 6.30 -2.29 -19.05
CA GLN A 75 6.91 -2.50 -17.73
C GLN A 75 8.33 -1.95 -17.65
N ILE A 76 9.19 -2.27 -18.63
CA ILE A 76 10.57 -1.74 -18.71
C ILE A 76 10.56 -0.21 -18.77
N ASN A 77 9.70 0.36 -19.62
CA ASN A 77 9.58 1.81 -19.76
C ASN A 77 9.10 2.47 -18.46
N SER A 78 8.15 1.85 -17.75
CA SER A 78 7.67 2.36 -16.46
C SER A 78 8.79 2.41 -15.41
N PHE A 79 9.65 1.38 -15.35
CA PHE A 79 10.82 1.41 -14.48
C PHE A 79 11.79 2.52 -14.87
N ARG A 80 12.10 2.66 -16.15
CA ARG A 80 12.98 3.71 -16.66
C ARG A 80 12.46 5.10 -16.33
N GLU A 81 11.17 5.34 -16.56
CA GLU A 81 10.50 6.62 -16.27
C GLU A 81 10.41 6.92 -14.78
N ALA A 82 10.32 5.90 -13.94
CA ALA A 82 10.27 6.07 -12.48
C ALA A 82 11.66 6.28 -11.86
N LEU A 83 12.69 5.61 -12.35
CA LEU A 83 14.00 5.56 -11.69
C LEU A 83 14.94 6.67 -12.14
N ILE A 84 15.10 6.87 -13.45
CA ILE A 84 16.08 7.80 -14.01
C ILE A 84 15.84 9.25 -13.57
N PRO A 85 14.61 9.81 -13.58
CA PRO A 85 14.39 11.18 -13.12
C PRO A 85 14.66 11.39 -11.62
N ASN A 86 14.68 10.30 -10.84
CA ASN A 86 15.00 10.32 -9.41
C ASN A 86 16.50 10.06 -9.13
N GLY A 87 17.36 10.14 -10.15
CA GLY A 87 18.80 10.04 -10.01
C GLY A 87 19.33 8.62 -9.82
N MET A 88 18.52 7.60 -10.10
CA MET A 88 18.95 6.20 -10.07
C MET A 88 19.43 5.74 -11.44
N ASP A 89 20.42 4.86 -11.47
CA ASP A 89 20.85 4.18 -12.68
C ASP A 89 19.95 2.96 -12.93
N PHE A 90 19.34 2.88 -14.11
CA PHE A 90 18.55 1.74 -14.54
C PHE A 90 19.33 0.91 -15.56
N ILE A 91 19.68 -0.31 -15.21
CA ILE A 91 20.49 -1.23 -16.02
C ILE A 91 19.60 -2.36 -16.50
N TYR A 92 19.48 -2.47 -17.81
CA TYR A 92 18.68 -3.50 -18.48
C TYR A 92 19.43 -3.97 -19.73
N HIS A 93 19.59 -5.28 -19.84
CA HIS A 93 20.18 -5.91 -21.03
C HIS A 93 19.06 -6.46 -21.91
N GLU A 94 19.06 -6.13 -23.17
CA GLU A 94 18.15 -6.71 -24.14
C GLU A 94 18.45 -8.19 -24.30
N PRO A 95 17.46 -9.11 -24.11
CA PRO A 95 17.73 -10.53 -24.24
C PRO A 95 18.10 -10.93 -25.66
N GLU A 96 19.14 -11.72 -25.81
CA GLU A 96 19.56 -12.30 -27.07
C GLU A 96 18.68 -13.49 -27.49
N ASP A 97 18.15 -14.19 -26.48
CA ASP A 97 17.15 -15.25 -26.63
C ASP A 97 16.22 -15.31 -25.42
N TYR A 98 15.15 -16.10 -25.49
CA TYR A 98 14.17 -16.25 -24.41
C TYR A 98 14.47 -17.46 -23.52
N SER A 99 15.74 -17.85 -23.38
CA SER A 99 16.15 -18.99 -22.58
C SER A 99 16.36 -18.65 -21.11
N VAL A 100 16.08 -19.63 -20.26
CA VAL A 100 16.42 -19.54 -18.82
C VAL A 100 17.93 -19.39 -18.64
N GLN A 101 18.72 -20.00 -19.51
CA GLN A 101 20.18 -19.93 -19.46
C GLN A 101 20.66 -18.49 -19.69
N TRP A 102 20.12 -17.80 -20.69
CA TRP A 102 20.42 -16.38 -20.90
C TRP A 102 20.09 -15.55 -19.64
N GLN A 103 18.91 -15.78 -19.02
CA GLN A 103 18.52 -15.05 -17.82
C GLN A 103 19.48 -15.30 -16.65
N LEU A 104 19.97 -16.53 -16.47
CA LEU A 104 20.98 -16.86 -15.46
C LEU A 104 22.28 -16.09 -15.68
N GLU A 105 22.70 -15.95 -16.92
CA GLU A 105 23.91 -15.20 -17.28
C GLU A 105 23.74 -13.70 -17.12
N ASP A 106 22.58 -13.18 -17.49
CA ASP A 106 22.20 -11.78 -17.30
C ASP A 106 22.21 -11.40 -15.82
N ILE A 107 21.54 -12.19 -14.95
CA ILE A 107 21.54 -11.97 -13.51
C ILE A 107 22.98 -11.93 -12.96
N ARG A 108 23.82 -12.86 -13.35
CA ARG A 108 25.23 -12.86 -12.95
C ARG A 108 25.98 -11.63 -13.46
N SER A 109 25.66 -11.15 -14.66
CA SER A 109 26.24 -9.92 -15.21
C SER A 109 25.85 -8.70 -14.38
N LEU A 110 24.58 -8.53 -14.11
CA LEU A 110 24.04 -7.43 -13.27
C LEU A 110 24.68 -7.43 -11.87
N ILE A 111 24.85 -8.60 -11.26
CA ILE A 111 25.56 -8.74 -9.98
C ILE A 111 27.03 -8.30 -10.09
N ARG A 112 27.75 -8.74 -11.13
CA ARG A 112 29.13 -8.32 -11.36
C ARG A 112 29.27 -6.82 -11.65
N GLU A 113 28.29 -6.23 -12.27
CA GLU A 113 28.22 -4.79 -12.51
C GLU A 113 27.97 -3.99 -11.24
N GLY A 114 27.63 -4.65 -10.14
CA GLY A 114 27.46 -4.05 -8.84
C GLY A 114 26.15 -3.27 -8.73
N VAL A 115 25.04 -3.88 -9.11
CA VAL A 115 23.71 -3.30 -8.85
C VAL A 115 23.39 -3.35 -7.36
N ASP A 116 22.75 -2.31 -6.84
CA ASP A 116 22.31 -2.26 -5.45
C ASP A 116 20.99 -3.03 -5.27
N TYR A 117 20.16 -3.02 -6.30
CA TYR A 117 18.88 -3.73 -6.33
C TYR A 117 18.75 -4.51 -7.64
N LEU A 118 18.21 -5.71 -7.54
CA LEU A 118 17.96 -6.57 -8.68
C LEU A 118 16.46 -6.92 -8.73
N VAL A 119 15.80 -6.50 -9.80
CA VAL A 119 14.40 -6.83 -10.09
C VAL A 119 14.38 -7.91 -11.16
N ILE A 120 13.72 -9.02 -10.87
CA ILE A 120 13.69 -10.17 -11.76
C ILE A 120 12.24 -10.52 -12.10
N VAL A 121 11.96 -10.67 -13.38
CA VAL A 121 10.75 -11.32 -13.88
C VAL A 121 11.16 -12.74 -14.33
N PRO A 122 10.98 -13.76 -13.47
CA PRO A 122 11.58 -15.07 -13.70
C PRO A 122 10.91 -15.82 -14.84
N ALA A 123 11.73 -16.39 -15.73
CA ALA A 123 11.26 -17.33 -16.72
C ALA A 123 10.92 -18.68 -16.08
N ASP A 124 11.74 -19.12 -15.15
CA ASP A 124 11.55 -20.31 -14.31
C ASP A 124 12.15 -20.06 -12.93
N LEU A 125 11.26 -19.90 -11.93
CA LEU A 125 11.69 -19.63 -10.57
C LEU A 125 12.53 -20.75 -9.96
N SER A 126 12.27 -21.99 -10.32
CA SER A 126 13.02 -23.15 -9.80
C SER A 126 14.47 -23.15 -10.29
N ALA A 127 14.68 -22.79 -11.55
CA ALA A 127 16.01 -22.72 -12.15
C ALA A 127 16.82 -21.51 -11.63
N LEU A 128 16.16 -20.41 -11.28
CA LEU A 128 16.83 -19.19 -10.78
C LEU A 128 17.18 -19.27 -9.29
N THR A 129 16.50 -20.12 -8.52
CA THR A 129 16.70 -20.21 -7.06
C THR A 129 18.17 -20.36 -6.64
N PRO A 130 19.01 -21.20 -7.26
CA PRO A 130 20.41 -21.34 -6.86
C PRO A 130 21.23 -20.06 -7.01
N VAL A 131 21.04 -19.30 -8.09
CA VAL A 131 21.81 -18.06 -8.33
C VAL A 131 21.40 -16.92 -7.42
N LEU A 132 20.22 -17.00 -6.81
CA LEU A 132 19.72 -15.99 -5.87
C LEU A 132 20.11 -16.30 -4.43
N GLN A 133 20.73 -17.45 -4.16
CA GLN A 133 21.17 -17.88 -2.82
C GLN A 133 22.67 -17.70 -2.59
N ASP A 134 23.44 -17.48 -3.65
CA ASP A 134 24.89 -17.22 -3.63
C ASP A 134 25.16 -15.73 -3.35
#